data_bcf293fc25a835e11679cb0ce3e084f8
#
_entry.id   bcf293fc25a835e11679cb0ce3e084f8
#
_cell.length_a   1.000
_cell.length_b   1.000
_cell.length_c   1.000
_cell.angle_alpha   90.00
_cell.angle_beta   90.00
_cell.angle_gamma   90.00
#
_symmetry.space_group_name_H-M   'P 1'
#
loop_
_entity.id
_entity.type
_entity.pdbx_description
1 polymer ?
#
loop_
_entity_poly.entity_id
_entity_poly.type
_entity_poly.pdbx_seq_one_letter_code
_entity_poly.pdbx_strand_id
1 'polypeptide(L)'
;DRRSYWAWGMESQEPTPAKREAAAKAMSERFGASLDTVQARSVEQLDLRPSRITAPDTLSEIVTADTYERAFHTYGHSFRDRIRKFSGDFQNPPDLVAYPRNEADVVSLLDWCGGAGYAAIPFGGGSSVVGGVESPEGYDGVVTLDMTRMDRVLEVDDISRAVRVQGGTLGPLLEAQ
;
A
#
# COMPACT_ATOMS: atom_id res chain seq x y z
N ASP A 1 4.13 -15.53 1.93
CA ASP A 1 5.01 -14.38 1.69
C ASP A 1 4.13 -13.18 1.33
N ARG A 2 4.37 -12.03 1.91
CA ARG A 2 3.60 -10.79 1.67
C ARG A 2 4.51 -9.71 1.07
N ARG A 3 3.92 -8.66 0.52
CA ARG A 3 4.65 -7.52 -0.02
C ARG A 3 5.40 -6.79 1.11
N SER A 4 6.63 -6.34 0.85
CA SER A 4 7.34 -5.52 1.83
C SER A 4 6.63 -4.17 2.00
N TYR A 5 6.41 -3.74 3.24
CA TYR A 5 5.75 -2.45 3.50
C TYR A 5 6.64 -1.25 3.13
N TRP A 6 7.97 -1.45 3.04
CA TRP A 6 8.93 -0.37 2.78
C TRP A 6 9.74 -0.55 1.48
N ALA A 7 9.98 -1.80 1.03
CA ALA A 7 10.77 -2.11 -0.17
C ALA A 7 9.88 -2.42 -1.37
N TRP A 8 10.49 -2.57 -2.54
CA TRP A 8 9.86 -3.20 -3.69
C TRP A 8 9.86 -4.72 -3.53
N GLY A 9 8.81 -5.38 -4.00
CA GLY A 9 8.70 -6.83 -4.00
C GLY A 9 8.20 -7.40 -2.69
N MET A 10 8.57 -8.64 -2.41
CA MET A 10 8.11 -9.42 -1.27
C MET A 10 9.09 -9.32 -0.10
N GLU A 11 8.64 -9.53 1.13
CA GLU A 11 9.49 -9.53 2.32
C GLU A 11 10.67 -10.52 2.19
N SER A 12 10.44 -11.69 1.59
CA SER A 12 11.48 -12.68 1.33
C SER A 12 12.59 -12.22 0.37
N GLN A 13 12.32 -11.17 -0.41
CA GLN A 13 13.27 -10.58 -1.37
C GLN A 13 14.07 -9.42 -0.78
N GLU A 14 13.77 -9.01 0.44
CA GLU A 14 14.51 -7.93 1.10
C GLU A 14 16.00 -8.31 1.25
N PRO A 15 16.91 -7.32 1.13
CA PRO A 15 18.33 -7.59 1.24
C PRO A 15 18.68 -8.11 2.65
N THR A 16 19.35 -9.24 2.70
CA THR A 16 19.84 -9.81 3.96
C THR A 16 20.86 -8.89 4.64
N PRO A 17 21.08 -9.01 5.96
CA PRO A 17 22.12 -8.24 6.66
C PRO A 17 23.48 -8.30 5.96
N ALA A 18 23.92 -9.48 5.55
CA ALA A 18 25.19 -9.66 4.85
C ALA A 18 25.26 -8.92 3.49
N LYS A 19 24.14 -8.91 2.74
CA LYS A 19 24.07 -8.13 1.48
C LYS A 19 24.13 -6.62 1.74
N ARG A 20 23.48 -6.15 2.80
CA ARG A 20 23.52 -4.72 3.18
C ARG A 20 24.93 -4.31 3.62
N GLU A 21 25.60 -5.09 4.45
CA GLU A 21 26.99 -4.84 4.88
C GLU A 21 27.97 -4.82 3.70
N ALA A 22 27.85 -5.78 2.79
CA ALA A 22 28.68 -5.80 1.58
C ALA A 22 28.46 -4.54 0.71
N ALA A 23 27.19 -4.11 0.56
CA ALA A 23 26.85 -2.88 -0.17
C ALA A 23 27.40 -1.63 0.52
N ALA A 24 27.26 -1.53 1.84
CA ALA A 24 27.80 -0.41 2.62
C ALA A 24 29.32 -0.31 2.51
N LYS A 25 30.01 -1.45 2.60
CA LYS A 25 31.46 -1.52 2.39
C LYS A 25 31.88 -1.03 1.00
N ALA A 26 31.26 -1.55 -0.05
CA ALA A 26 31.55 -1.16 -1.42
C ALA A 26 31.29 0.34 -1.67
N MET A 27 30.20 0.88 -1.09
CA MET A 27 29.90 2.31 -1.16
C MET A 27 30.88 3.14 -0.36
N SER A 28 31.28 2.70 0.84
CA SER A 28 32.28 3.38 1.66
C SER A 28 33.61 3.52 0.92
N GLU A 29 34.08 2.45 0.27
CA GLU A 29 35.28 2.46 -0.56
C GLU A 29 35.14 3.41 -1.76
N ARG A 30 33.97 3.42 -2.42
CA ARG A 30 33.73 4.26 -3.60
C ARG A 30 33.67 5.75 -3.28
N PHE A 31 33.12 6.11 -2.15
CA PHE A 31 32.91 7.51 -1.76
C PHE A 31 33.97 8.04 -0.77
N GLY A 32 34.87 7.19 -0.30
CA GLY A 32 35.87 7.59 0.70
C GLY A 32 35.27 8.01 2.04
N ALA A 33 34.10 7.47 2.39
CA ALA A 33 33.35 7.81 3.59
C ALA A 33 32.90 6.53 4.32
N SER A 34 32.91 6.50 5.64
CA SER A 34 32.34 5.41 6.41
C SER A 34 30.82 5.44 6.33
N LEU A 35 30.22 4.35 5.89
CA LEU A 35 28.77 4.19 5.81
C LEU A 35 28.35 2.99 6.68
N ASP A 36 27.46 3.26 7.63
CA ASP A 36 26.87 2.24 8.48
C ASP A 36 25.56 1.70 7.87
N THR A 37 25.24 0.44 8.18
CA THR A 37 23.95 -0.13 7.80
C THR A 37 22.90 0.16 8.87
N VAL A 38 21.70 0.54 8.40
CA VAL A 38 20.51 0.68 9.24
C VAL A 38 19.50 -0.39 8.82
N GLN A 39 18.72 -0.87 9.77
CA GLN A 39 17.63 -1.82 9.51
C GLN A 39 16.28 -1.10 9.50
N ALA A 40 15.37 -1.52 8.63
CA ALA A 40 13.98 -1.14 8.72
C ALA A 40 13.39 -1.66 10.04
N ARG A 41 12.41 -0.95 10.57
CA ARG A 41 11.67 -1.44 11.76
C ARG A 41 10.84 -2.66 11.36
N SER A 42 10.63 -3.59 12.29
CA SER A 42 9.61 -4.62 12.08
C SER A 42 8.21 -4.02 12.24
N VAL A 43 7.19 -4.68 11.72
CA VAL A 43 5.80 -4.19 11.82
C VAL A 43 5.37 -3.98 13.26
N GLU A 44 5.83 -4.85 14.18
CA GLU A 44 5.55 -4.78 15.62
C GLU A 44 6.22 -3.58 16.32
N GLN A 45 7.22 -2.99 15.68
CA GLN A 45 7.94 -1.80 16.16
C GLN A 45 7.40 -0.49 15.58
N LEU A 46 6.40 -0.58 14.68
CA LEU A 46 5.77 0.60 14.10
C LEU A 46 4.82 1.24 15.12
N ASP A 47 4.98 2.54 15.32
CA ASP A 47 4.11 3.35 16.17
C ASP A 47 3.13 4.14 15.27
N LEU A 48 2.05 3.48 14.85
CA LEU A 48 0.99 4.13 14.11
C LEU A 48 -0.07 4.65 15.08
N ARG A 49 -0.56 5.88 14.83
CA ARG A 49 -1.72 6.36 15.59
C ARG A 49 -2.86 5.35 15.52
N PRO A 50 -3.66 5.18 16.58
CA PRO A 50 -4.87 4.36 16.54
C PRO A 50 -5.82 4.79 15.41
N SER A 51 -6.63 3.86 14.91
CA SER A 51 -7.75 4.22 14.03
C SER A 51 -8.71 5.14 14.78
N ARG A 52 -9.17 6.20 14.11
CA ARG A 52 -10.16 7.14 14.65
C ARG A 52 -11.60 6.70 14.41
N ILE A 53 -11.77 5.72 13.50
CA ILE A 53 -13.08 5.27 13.03
C ILE A 53 -13.19 3.75 13.11
N THR A 54 -14.43 3.26 13.15
CA THR A 54 -14.77 1.84 13.12
C THR A 54 -15.72 1.58 11.95
N ALA A 55 -15.48 0.51 11.21
CA ALA A 55 -16.38 0.09 10.15
C ALA A 55 -17.72 -0.41 10.72
N PRO A 56 -18.84 -0.16 10.03
CA PRO A 56 -20.11 -0.77 10.39
C PRO A 56 -20.05 -2.30 10.19
N ASP A 57 -20.86 -3.04 10.93
CA ASP A 57 -20.89 -4.51 10.89
C ASP A 57 -21.07 -5.07 9.47
N THR A 58 -21.84 -4.38 8.63
CA THR A 58 -22.10 -4.76 7.23
C THR A 58 -20.86 -4.73 6.34
N LEU A 59 -19.81 -4.03 6.74
CA LEU A 59 -18.54 -3.92 6.01
C LEU A 59 -17.36 -4.61 6.73
N SER A 60 -17.60 -5.17 7.92
CA SER A 60 -16.53 -5.72 8.78
C SER A 60 -15.70 -6.84 8.12
N GLU A 61 -16.30 -7.62 7.21
CA GLU A 61 -15.61 -8.71 6.51
C GLU A 61 -14.57 -8.23 5.47
N ILE A 62 -14.72 -7.00 5.00
CA ILE A 62 -13.87 -6.45 3.94
C ILE A 62 -12.98 -5.29 4.41
N VAL A 63 -13.02 -4.96 5.71
CA VAL A 63 -12.28 -3.82 6.27
C VAL A 63 -11.37 -4.29 7.40
N THR A 64 -10.18 -3.72 7.49
CA THR A 64 -9.21 -4.02 8.55
C THR A 64 -8.55 -2.77 9.10
N ALA A 65 -8.16 -2.82 10.38
CA ALA A 65 -7.31 -1.83 11.05
C ALA A 65 -5.91 -2.40 11.36
N ASP A 66 -5.53 -3.50 10.72
CA ASP A 66 -4.24 -4.15 10.93
C ASP A 66 -3.07 -3.19 10.70
N THR A 67 -2.05 -3.26 11.56
CA THR A 67 -0.91 -2.34 11.54
C THR A 67 -0.10 -2.45 10.23
N TYR A 68 0.14 -3.66 9.74
CA TYR A 68 0.86 -3.86 8.48
C TYR A 68 0.06 -3.26 7.32
N GLU A 69 -1.23 -3.53 7.25
CA GLU A 69 -2.09 -3.03 6.17
C GLU A 69 -2.12 -1.50 6.15
N ARG A 70 -2.28 -0.88 7.30
CA ARG A 70 -2.26 0.59 7.42
C ARG A 70 -0.91 1.18 7.05
N ALA A 71 0.19 0.57 7.49
CA ALA A 71 1.55 1.00 7.14
C ALA A 71 1.82 0.86 5.63
N PHE A 72 1.46 -0.28 5.05
CA PHE A 72 1.65 -0.55 3.63
C PHE A 72 0.92 0.48 2.75
N HIS A 73 -0.29 0.87 3.14
CA HIS A 73 -1.16 1.78 2.39
C HIS A 73 -0.98 3.27 2.72
N THR A 74 -0.06 3.64 3.62
CA THR A 74 0.13 5.05 4.01
C THR A 74 0.72 5.90 2.88
N TYR A 75 1.71 5.37 2.16
CA TYR A 75 2.46 6.09 1.14
C TYR A 75 2.56 5.30 -0.15
N GLY A 76 2.86 6.00 -1.24
CA GLY A 76 3.23 5.41 -2.50
C GLY A 76 4.65 4.81 -2.50
N HIS A 77 5.32 4.88 -3.65
CA HIS A 77 6.65 4.31 -3.87
C HIS A 77 7.66 5.31 -4.45
N SER A 78 7.49 6.62 -4.22
CA SER A 78 8.55 7.57 -4.47
C SER A 78 9.78 7.25 -3.60
N PHE A 79 10.96 7.74 -3.97
CA PHE A 79 12.14 7.55 -3.13
C PHE A 79 11.93 8.11 -1.73
N ARG A 80 11.29 9.29 -1.62
CA ARG A 80 10.92 9.90 -0.34
C ARG A 80 10.00 8.99 0.47
N ASP A 81 8.97 8.42 -0.13
CA ASP A 81 8.01 7.56 0.55
C ASP A 81 8.68 6.31 1.12
N ARG A 82 9.59 5.73 0.33
CA ARG A 82 10.36 4.56 0.76
C ARG A 82 11.28 4.86 1.94
N ILE A 83 11.93 6.03 1.95
CA ILE A 83 12.74 6.46 3.10
C ILE A 83 11.87 6.65 4.33
N ARG A 84 10.70 7.29 4.22
CA ARG A 84 9.74 7.46 5.32
C ARG A 84 9.29 6.11 5.88
N LYS A 85 8.84 5.20 5.01
CA LYS A 85 8.46 3.83 5.40
C LYS A 85 9.61 3.10 6.08
N PHE A 86 10.81 3.11 5.50
CA PHE A 86 12.00 2.46 6.05
C PHE A 86 12.35 2.98 7.45
N SER A 87 12.25 4.29 7.66
CA SER A 87 12.53 4.94 8.93
C SER A 87 11.40 4.78 9.96
N GLY A 88 10.27 4.23 9.57
CA GLY A 88 9.08 4.12 10.43
C GLY A 88 8.39 5.47 10.68
N ASP A 89 8.50 6.41 9.73
CA ASP A 89 7.84 7.71 9.78
C ASP A 89 6.46 7.61 9.11
N PHE A 90 5.41 7.40 9.89
CA PHE A 90 4.02 7.28 9.48
C PHE A 90 3.17 8.38 10.14
N GLN A 91 3.22 9.59 9.62
CA GLN A 91 2.53 10.75 10.23
C GLN A 91 1.01 10.68 10.11
N ASN A 92 0.49 10.27 8.95
CA ASN A 92 -0.95 10.20 8.72
C ASN A 92 -1.35 8.89 8.00
N PRO A 93 -1.25 7.72 8.67
CA PRO A 93 -1.68 6.46 8.10
C PRO A 93 -3.22 6.47 7.92
N PRO A 94 -3.77 5.74 6.93
CA PRO A 94 -5.22 5.57 6.82
C PRO A 94 -5.76 4.97 8.12
N ASP A 95 -6.99 5.29 8.46
CA ASP A 95 -7.65 4.71 9.61
C ASP A 95 -7.96 3.24 9.40
N LEU A 96 -8.47 2.92 8.21
CA LEU A 96 -8.88 1.59 7.82
C LEU A 96 -8.43 1.31 6.37
N VAL A 97 -8.24 0.04 6.07
CA VAL A 97 -8.02 -0.47 4.71
C VAL A 97 -9.19 -1.39 4.37
N ALA A 98 -9.80 -1.17 3.22
CA ALA A 98 -10.91 -1.95 2.70
C ALA A 98 -10.50 -2.72 1.45
N TYR A 99 -10.98 -3.96 1.33
CA TYR A 99 -10.73 -4.87 0.21
C TYR A 99 -12.04 -5.23 -0.48
N PRO A 100 -12.63 -4.35 -1.32
CA PRO A 100 -13.86 -4.65 -2.05
C PRO A 100 -13.66 -5.83 -3.00
N ARG A 101 -14.66 -6.71 -3.07
CA ARG A 101 -14.66 -7.94 -3.88
C ARG A 101 -15.40 -7.77 -5.21
N ASN A 102 -16.24 -6.72 -5.26
CA ASN A 102 -17.13 -6.44 -6.39
C ASN A 102 -17.59 -4.97 -6.36
N GLU A 103 -18.31 -4.55 -7.39
CA GLU A 103 -18.81 -3.18 -7.53
C GLU A 103 -19.79 -2.78 -6.39
N ALA A 104 -20.59 -3.71 -5.89
CA ALA A 104 -21.53 -3.42 -4.79
C ALA A 104 -20.77 -3.10 -3.48
N ASP A 105 -19.69 -3.82 -3.19
CA ASP A 105 -18.81 -3.52 -2.06
C ASP A 105 -18.22 -2.09 -2.21
N VAL A 106 -17.78 -1.72 -3.43
CA VAL A 106 -17.24 -0.37 -3.70
C VAL A 106 -18.30 0.71 -3.44
N VAL A 107 -19.51 0.51 -3.98
CA VAL A 107 -20.62 1.46 -3.76
C VAL A 107 -20.92 1.61 -2.27
N SER A 108 -21.04 0.50 -1.54
CA SER A 108 -21.31 0.53 -0.10
C SER A 108 -20.23 1.26 0.70
N LEU A 109 -18.95 1.06 0.33
CA LEU A 109 -17.83 1.76 0.96
C LEU A 109 -17.86 3.27 0.66
N LEU A 110 -18.15 3.65 -0.59
CA LEU A 110 -18.25 5.07 -0.98
C LEU A 110 -19.43 5.76 -0.34
N ASP A 111 -20.59 5.10 -0.26
CA ASP A 111 -21.80 5.63 0.41
C ASP A 111 -21.53 5.84 1.91
N TRP A 112 -20.89 4.86 2.55
CA TRP A 112 -20.51 4.99 3.97
C TRP A 112 -19.52 6.14 4.17
N CYS A 113 -18.43 6.20 3.40
CA CYS A 113 -17.45 7.27 3.52
C CYS A 113 -18.09 8.65 3.24
N GLY A 114 -18.89 8.76 2.19
CA GLY A 114 -19.58 10.00 1.82
C GLY A 114 -20.58 10.45 2.87
N GLY A 115 -21.36 9.52 3.42
CA GLY A 115 -22.33 9.81 4.48
C GLY A 115 -21.69 10.23 5.80
N ALA A 116 -20.48 9.74 6.10
CA ALA A 116 -19.74 10.07 7.31
C ALA A 116 -18.73 11.22 7.13
N GLY A 117 -18.54 11.74 5.91
CA GLY A 117 -17.54 12.77 5.62
C GLY A 117 -16.10 12.26 5.69
N TYR A 118 -15.87 10.97 5.46
CA TYR A 118 -14.53 10.36 5.43
C TYR A 118 -13.92 10.45 4.02
N ALA A 119 -12.60 10.52 3.95
CA ALA A 119 -11.90 10.39 2.69
C ALA A 119 -11.81 8.91 2.26
N ALA A 120 -12.13 8.63 1.00
CA ALA A 120 -11.95 7.34 0.36
C ALA A 120 -10.81 7.44 -0.66
N ILE A 121 -9.76 6.60 -0.50
CA ILE A 121 -8.57 6.64 -1.34
C ILE A 121 -8.48 5.34 -2.14
N PRO A 122 -8.61 5.36 -3.47
CA PRO A 122 -8.40 4.18 -4.28
C PRO A 122 -6.92 3.80 -4.31
N PHE A 123 -6.64 2.50 -4.17
CA PHE A 123 -5.30 1.94 -4.13
C PHE A 123 -5.26 0.67 -5.01
N GLY A 124 -4.43 0.69 -6.03
CA GLY A 124 -4.16 -0.46 -6.88
C GLY A 124 -2.84 -1.13 -6.49
N GLY A 125 -1.82 -0.99 -7.33
CA GLY A 125 -0.46 -1.49 -7.01
C GLY A 125 0.31 -0.65 -5.99
N GLY A 126 -0.20 0.51 -5.58
CA GLY A 126 0.47 1.43 -4.66
C GLY A 126 1.71 2.13 -5.24
N SER A 127 1.87 2.10 -6.56
CA SER A 127 3.09 2.58 -7.25
C SER A 127 3.14 4.09 -7.47
N SER A 128 2.20 4.86 -6.91
CA SER A 128 2.21 6.33 -6.98
C SER A 128 3.55 6.90 -6.52
N VAL A 129 4.09 7.84 -7.27
CA VAL A 129 5.32 8.58 -6.93
C VAL A 129 5.07 10.07 -6.72
N VAL A 130 3.80 10.47 -6.74
CA VAL A 130 3.33 11.87 -6.64
C VAL A 130 2.42 12.12 -5.43
N GLY A 131 2.40 11.21 -4.46
CA GLY A 131 1.58 11.32 -3.25
C GLY A 131 0.09 11.01 -3.46
N GLY A 132 -0.32 10.45 -4.61
CA GLY A 132 -1.73 10.23 -4.95
C GLY A 132 -2.47 9.21 -4.07
N VAL A 133 -1.77 8.48 -3.22
CA VAL A 133 -2.34 7.52 -2.27
C VAL A 133 -2.14 7.93 -0.81
N GLU A 134 -1.53 9.08 -0.54
CA GLU A 134 -1.37 9.58 0.82
C GLU A 134 -2.70 10.05 1.41
N SER A 135 -2.88 9.80 2.70
CA SER A 135 -4.06 10.27 3.43
C SER A 135 -4.10 11.80 3.45
N PRO A 136 -5.19 12.44 2.98
CA PRO A 136 -5.33 13.89 3.06
C PRO A 136 -5.55 14.34 4.51
N GLU A 137 -5.20 15.58 4.81
CA GLU A 137 -5.51 16.23 6.08
C GLU A 137 -6.95 16.78 6.08
N GLY A 138 -7.49 17.06 7.27
CA GLY A 138 -8.78 17.72 7.44
C GLY A 138 -9.99 16.80 7.40
N TYR A 139 -9.80 15.47 7.39
CA TYR A 139 -10.86 14.48 7.49
C TYR A 139 -10.86 13.77 8.83
N ASP A 140 -12.05 13.51 9.38
CA ASP A 140 -12.21 12.76 10.64
C ASP A 140 -11.88 11.28 10.48
N GLY A 141 -11.94 10.76 9.27
CA GLY A 141 -11.58 9.39 8.93
C GLY A 141 -11.04 9.27 7.51
N VAL A 142 -10.16 8.30 7.30
CA VAL A 142 -9.60 7.97 5.99
C VAL A 142 -9.66 6.46 5.79
N VAL A 143 -10.27 6.04 4.68
CA VAL A 143 -10.35 4.63 4.28
C VAL A 143 -9.63 4.45 2.96
N THR A 144 -8.62 3.59 2.92
CA THR A 144 -7.99 3.18 1.66
C THR A 144 -8.73 1.97 1.09
N LEU A 145 -9.13 2.06 -0.16
CA LEU A 145 -9.82 0.99 -0.89
C LEU A 145 -8.79 0.26 -1.76
N ASP A 146 -8.26 -0.85 -1.26
CA ASP A 146 -7.36 -1.72 -2.04
C ASP A 146 -8.17 -2.57 -3.02
N MET A 147 -7.99 -2.28 -4.29
CA MET A 147 -8.74 -2.88 -5.39
C MET A 147 -8.23 -4.26 -5.80
N THR A 148 -7.17 -4.79 -5.17
CA THR A 148 -6.48 -6.02 -5.63
C THR A 148 -7.33 -7.29 -5.61
N ARG A 149 -8.48 -7.30 -4.92
CA ARG A 149 -9.47 -8.39 -5.01
C ARG A 149 -10.40 -8.30 -6.20
N MET A 150 -10.34 -7.20 -6.96
CA MET A 150 -11.05 -6.99 -8.21
C MET A 150 -10.05 -7.09 -9.38
N ASP A 151 -9.66 -8.30 -9.73
CA ASP A 151 -8.49 -8.60 -10.59
C ASP A 151 -8.82 -9.38 -11.86
N ARG A 152 -10.09 -9.43 -12.26
CA ARG A 152 -10.53 -10.25 -13.40
C ARG A 152 -10.45 -9.50 -14.72
N VAL A 153 -10.09 -10.23 -15.78
CA VAL A 153 -10.34 -9.85 -17.17
C VAL A 153 -11.84 -10.02 -17.44
N LEU A 154 -12.49 -8.97 -17.90
CA LEU A 154 -13.93 -8.94 -18.14
C LEU A 154 -14.26 -9.14 -19.61
N GLU A 155 -13.41 -8.66 -20.53
CA GLU A 155 -13.65 -8.71 -21.97
C GLU A 155 -12.33 -8.57 -22.71
N VAL A 156 -12.19 -9.31 -23.81
CA VAL A 156 -11.09 -9.17 -24.76
C VAL A 156 -11.69 -8.83 -26.12
N ASP A 157 -11.26 -7.71 -26.71
CA ASP A 157 -11.63 -7.28 -28.06
C ASP A 157 -10.45 -7.50 -29.01
N ASP A 158 -10.50 -8.58 -29.78
CA ASP A 158 -9.46 -8.94 -30.71
C ASP A 158 -9.34 -7.95 -31.89
N ILE A 159 -10.43 -7.27 -32.23
CA ILE A 159 -10.48 -6.32 -33.36
C ILE A 159 -9.73 -5.03 -32.95
N SER A 160 -10.11 -4.47 -31.80
CA SER A 160 -9.49 -3.25 -31.28
C SER A 160 -8.17 -3.52 -30.54
N ARG A 161 -7.83 -4.79 -30.33
CA ARG A 161 -6.70 -5.22 -29.48
C ARG A 161 -6.74 -4.56 -28.11
N ALA A 162 -7.92 -4.54 -27.52
CA ALA A 162 -8.20 -3.96 -26.23
C ALA A 162 -8.69 -5.00 -25.25
N VAL A 163 -8.48 -4.74 -23.96
CA VAL A 163 -8.97 -5.59 -22.88
C VAL A 163 -9.65 -4.72 -21.82
N ARG A 164 -10.81 -5.17 -21.34
CA ARG A 164 -11.48 -4.57 -20.19
C ARG A 164 -11.19 -5.39 -18.94
N VAL A 165 -10.56 -4.78 -17.97
CA VAL A 165 -10.13 -5.44 -16.73
C VAL A 165 -10.68 -4.71 -15.50
N GLN A 166 -10.78 -5.41 -14.39
CA GLN A 166 -11.06 -4.78 -13.10
C GLN A 166 -9.85 -3.98 -12.60
N GLY A 167 -10.10 -2.94 -11.81
CA GLY A 167 -9.12 -1.92 -11.45
C GLY A 167 -7.97 -2.39 -10.54
N GLY A 168 -8.04 -3.59 -9.99
CA GLY A 168 -7.00 -4.19 -9.15
C GLY A 168 -6.13 -5.21 -9.89
N THR A 169 -6.34 -5.42 -11.19
CA THR A 169 -5.57 -6.37 -11.99
C THR A 169 -4.12 -5.90 -12.10
N LEU A 170 -3.18 -6.71 -11.63
CA LEU A 170 -1.74 -6.44 -11.75
C LEU A 170 -1.20 -7.04 -13.05
N GLY A 171 -0.19 -6.39 -13.64
CA GLY A 171 0.38 -6.78 -14.94
C GLY A 171 0.70 -8.28 -15.08
N PRO A 172 1.45 -8.91 -14.16
CA PRO A 172 1.75 -10.35 -14.25
C PRO A 172 0.50 -11.23 -14.20
N LEU A 173 -0.54 -10.83 -13.45
CA LEU A 173 -1.82 -11.56 -13.39
C LEU A 173 -2.63 -11.36 -14.67
N LEU A 174 -2.55 -10.18 -15.28
CA LEU A 174 -3.19 -9.91 -16.56
C LEU A 174 -2.60 -10.79 -17.68
N GLU A 175 -1.28 -10.93 -17.71
CA GLU A 175 -0.59 -11.75 -18.70
C GLU A 175 -0.85 -13.26 -18.51
N ALA A 176 -1.23 -13.68 -17.32
CA ALA A 176 -1.50 -15.09 -16.99
C ALA A 176 -2.96 -15.52 -17.24
N GLN A 177 -3.89 -14.59 -17.46
CA GLN A 177 -5.31 -14.85 -17.76
C GLN A 177 -5.55 -14.97 -19.25
#